data_1e824a140f1ed408a7e8590cacb76a54
#
_entry.id   1e824a140f1ed408a7e8590cacb76a54
#
_cell.length_a   1.000
_cell.length_b   1.000
_cell.length_c   1.000
_cell.angle_alpha   90.00
_cell.angle_beta   90.00
_cell.angle_gamma   90.00
#
_symmetry.space_group_name_H-M   'P 1'
#
loop_
_entity.id
_entity.type
_entity.pdbx_description
1 polymer ?
#
loop_
_entity_poly.entity_id
_entity_poly.type
_entity_poly.pdbx_seq_one_letter_code
_entity_poly.pdbx_strand_id
1 'polypeptide(L)'
;MSIRERLSGNEASAVAMRQINPDVVAAFPITPSTEIPQYFSTFVSNGQVDTEFVAVESEHSAMSACIGAEAAGARAMTATSANGLSFMWEMLYIASGSRLPIVMSLVNRAVSGPLNIHNDHSDAMGVRDAGWIMLFSENNQEAYDNLIMAHQIAENKDVLLPLMVCQDGFITSHSIENIELIEDDKVKEFVGTYKPEHYLLNHDGPVAIG
;
A
#
# COMPACT_ATOMS: atom_id res chain seq x y z
N MET A 1 9.57 -23.95 -4.22
CA MET A 1 9.24 -24.40 -2.83
C MET A 1 8.79 -23.18 -2.06
N SER A 2 7.75 -23.29 -1.20
CA SER A 2 7.40 -22.17 -0.32
C SER A 2 8.48 -22.03 0.76
N ILE A 3 8.84 -20.77 1.06
CA ILE A 3 9.77 -20.45 2.14
C ILE A 3 8.92 -20.15 3.37
N ARG A 4 9.16 -20.88 4.48
CA ARG A 4 8.45 -20.62 5.73
C ARG A 4 9.25 -19.70 6.62
N GLU A 5 8.66 -18.55 6.98
CA GLU A 5 9.24 -17.58 7.90
C GLU A 5 8.27 -17.24 9.02
N ARG A 6 8.82 -16.71 10.12
CA ARG A 6 8.03 -16.19 11.23
C ARG A 6 8.06 -14.67 11.16
N LEU A 7 6.92 -14.09 10.79
CA LEU A 7 6.80 -12.66 10.56
C LEU A 7 5.60 -12.08 11.30
N SER A 8 5.71 -10.85 11.74
CA SER A 8 4.55 -10.04 12.10
C SER A 8 3.77 -9.63 10.85
N GLY A 9 2.53 -9.17 11.01
CA GLY A 9 1.75 -8.67 9.88
C GLY A 9 2.40 -7.46 9.21
N ASN A 10 3.08 -6.60 9.98
CA ASN A 10 3.83 -5.48 9.42
C ASN A 10 5.07 -5.96 8.62
N GLU A 11 5.81 -6.93 9.15
CA GLU A 11 6.94 -7.54 8.43
C GLU A 11 6.46 -8.23 7.15
N ALA A 12 5.38 -9.00 7.23
CA ALA A 12 4.79 -9.68 6.09
C ALA A 12 4.37 -8.70 4.98
N SER A 13 3.74 -7.58 5.37
CA SER A 13 3.39 -6.49 4.46
C SER A 13 4.63 -5.86 3.82
N ALA A 14 5.67 -5.57 4.60
CA ALA A 14 6.91 -5.01 4.08
C ALA A 14 7.63 -5.98 3.12
N VAL A 15 7.62 -7.29 3.41
CA VAL A 15 8.19 -8.33 2.54
C VAL A 15 7.40 -8.41 1.22
N ALA A 16 6.06 -8.38 1.27
CA ALA A 16 5.24 -8.33 0.06
C ALA A 16 5.59 -7.11 -0.80
N MET A 17 5.68 -5.91 -0.19
CA MET A 17 6.09 -4.69 -0.88
C MET A 17 7.49 -4.81 -1.50
N ARG A 18 8.46 -5.44 -0.80
CA ARG A 18 9.80 -5.71 -1.34
C ARG A 18 9.74 -6.60 -2.59
N GLN A 19 8.95 -7.66 -2.55
CA GLN A 19 8.81 -8.59 -3.67
C GLN A 19 8.11 -7.98 -4.88
N ILE A 20 7.12 -7.10 -4.63
CA ILE A 20 6.45 -6.30 -5.67
C ILE A 20 7.43 -5.33 -6.32
N ASN A 21 8.35 -4.75 -5.53
CA ASN A 21 9.34 -3.77 -5.97
C ASN A 21 8.68 -2.62 -6.76
N PRO A 22 7.80 -1.82 -6.12
CA PRO A 22 7.16 -0.69 -6.79
C PRO A 22 8.18 0.39 -7.15
N ASP A 23 7.87 1.26 -8.11
CA ASP A 23 8.78 2.34 -8.50
C ASP A 23 8.93 3.38 -7.39
N VAL A 24 7.84 3.67 -6.66
CA VAL A 24 7.82 4.66 -5.57
C VAL A 24 7.12 4.12 -4.34
N VAL A 25 7.72 4.33 -3.17
CA VAL A 25 7.05 4.21 -1.88
C VAL A 25 7.18 5.53 -1.14
N ALA A 26 6.07 6.22 -0.91
CA ALA A 26 6.04 7.44 -0.10
C ALA A 26 5.36 7.16 1.23
N ALA A 27 5.99 7.51 2.34
CA ALA A 27 5.46 7.19 3.66
C ALA A 27 5.79 8.23 4.73
N PHE A 28 4.87 8.37 5.67
CA PHE A 28 5.04 9.05 6.95
C PHE A 28 4.68 8.08 8.08
N PRO A 29 5.55 7.88 9.09
CA PRO A 29 5.35 6.86 10.12
C PRO A 29 4.22 7.22 11.08
N ILE A 30 3.28 6.29 11.27
CA ILE A 30 2.21 6.38 12.27
C ILE A 30 1.95 4.99 12.89
N THR A 31 1.81 4.94 14.23
CA THR A 31 1.47 3.70 14.95
C THR A 31 0.04 3.23 14.61
N PRO A 32 -0.21 1.92 14.34
CA PRO A 32 0.72 0.79 14.41
C PRO A 32 1.37 0.37 13.08
N SER A 33 1.29 1.17 12.01
CA SER A 33 1.91 0.85 10.71
C SER A 33 3.39 1.22 10.59
N THR A 34 3.98 1.85 11.61
CA THR A 34 5.34 2.42 11.58
C THR A 34 6.41 1.44 11.10
N GLU A 35 6.31 0.17 11.46
CA GLU A 35 7.29 -0.84 11.12
C GLU A 35 7.33 -1.13 9.60
N ILE A 36 6.22 -0.97 8.88
CA ILE A 36 6.17 -1.23 7.43
C ILE A 36 7.16 -0.33 6.68
N PRO A 37 7.08 1.01 6.76
CA PRO A 37 8.06 1.86 6.10
C PRO A 37 9.49 1.72 6.68
N GLN A 38 9.64 1.35 7.96
CA GLN A 38 10.96 1.10 8.54
C GLN A 38 11.63 -0.13 7.92
N TYR A 39 10.94 -1.28 7.84
CA TYR A 39 11.47 -2.46 7.17
C TYR A 39 11.74 -2.18 5.69
N PHE A 40 10.80 -1.51 5.03
CA PHE A 40 10.95 -1.20 3.61
C PHE A 40 12.17 -0.30 3.34
N SER A 41 12.38 0.74 4.16
CA SER A 41 13.57 1.60 4.04
C SER A 41 14.89 0.83 4.24
N THR A 42 14.86 -0.23 5.05
CA THR A 42 16.01 -1.13 5.22
C THR A 42 16.26 -1.95 3.95
N PHE A 43 15.22 -2.42 3.26
CA PHE A 43 15.38 -3.10 1.97
C PHE A 43 15.98 -2.18 0.90
N VAL A 44 15.54 -0.92 0.86
CA VAL A 44 16.13 0.09 -0.03
C VAL A 44 17.61 0.32 0.29
N SER A 45 17.93 0.56 1.57
CA SER A 45 19.31 0.83 2.02
C SER A 45 20.27 -0.33 1.74
N ASN A 46 19.75 -1.56 1.73
CA ASN A 46 20.50 -2.78 1.43
C ASN A 46 20.55 -3.11 -0.08
N GLY A 47 19.96 -2.29 -0.94
CA GLY A 47 19.91 -2.51 -2.39
C GLY A 47 19.08 -3.74 -2.80
N GLN A 48 18.08 -4.10 -2.01
CA GLN A 48 17.20 -5.25 -2.28
C GLN A 48 16.03 -4.90 -3.20
N VAL A 49 15.78 -3.61 -3.41
CA VAL A 49 14.75 -3.05 -4.29
C VAL A 49 15.31 -1.87 -5.07
N ASP A 50 14.71 -1.57 -6.22
CA ASP A 50 15.04 -0.42 -7.06
C ASP A 50 14.13 0.80 -6.77
N THR A 51 13.30 0.69 -5.76
CA THR A 51 12.26 1.65 -5.38
C THR A 51 12.86 2.98 -4.92
N GLU A 52 12.33 4.10 -5.39
CA GLU A 52 12.54 5.41 -4.77
C GLU A 52 11.69 5.52 -3.49
N PHE A 53 12.37 5.56 -2.34
CA PHE A 53 11.70 5.72 -1.04
C PHE A 53 11.65 7.18 -0.64
N VAL A 54 10.45 7.75 -0.62
CA VAL A 54 10.22 9.17 -0.33
C VAL A 54 9.70 9.33 1.10
N ALA A 55 10.60 9.71 2.02
CA ALA A 55 10.21 10.11 3.36
C ALA A 55 9.64 11.54 3.30
N VAL A 56 8.40 11.69 3.71
CA VAL A 56 7.65 12.96 3.65
C VAL A 56 7.36 13.50 5.05
N GLU A 57 6.85 14.74 5.13
CA GLU A 57 6.56 15.40 6.41
C GLU A 57 5.13 15.17 6.92
N SER A 58 4.28 14.52 6.11
CA SER A 58 2.89 14.20 6.50
C SER A 58 2.30 13.10 5.63
N GLU A 59 1.22 12.49 6.12
CA GLU A 59 0.47 11.49 5.35
C GLU A 59 -0.20 12.09 4.11
N HIS A 60 -0.67 13.34 4.21
CA HIS A 60 -1.20 14.07 3.06
C HIS A 60 -0.16 14.16 1.93
N SER A 61 1.08 14.51 2.28
CA SER A 61 2.19 14.57 1.32
C SER A 61 2.56 13.18 0.78
N ALA A 62 2.45 12.12 1.60
CA ALA A 62 2.69 10.75 1.12
C ALA A 62 1.71 10.36 0.01
N MET A 63 0.42 10.59 0.22
CA MET A 63 -0.59 10.29 -0.80
C MET A 63 -0.44 11.20 -2.03
N SER A 64 -0.11 12.48 -1.83
CA SER A 64 0.16 13.40 -2.94
C SER A 64 1.33 12.93 -3.82
N ALA A 65 2.40 12.43 -3.20
CA ALA A 65 3.55 11.87 -3.90
C ALA A 65 3.17 10.59 -4.68
N CYS A 66 2.38 9.70 -4.08
CA CYS A 66 1.87 8.51 -4.77
C CYS A 66 0.99 8.88 -5.97
N ILE A 67 0.09 9.85 -5.82
CA ILE A 67 -0.76 10.35 -6.93
C ILE A 67 0.11 10.91 -8.06
N GLY A 68 1.12 11.71 -7.73
CA GLY A 68 2.04 12.26 -8.73
C GLY A 68 2.83 11.17 -9.45
N ALA A 69 3.31 10.17 -8.73
CA ALA A 69 4.06 9.04 -9.29
C ALA A 69 3.18 8.20 -10.25
N GLU A 70 1.98 7.79 -9.81
CA GLU A 70 1.04 7.02 -10.64
C GLU A 70 0.59 7.82 -11.86
N ALA A 71 0.28 9.11 -11.69
CA ALA A 71 -0.07 9.99 -12.80
C ALA A 71 1.09 10.14 -13.82
N ALA A 72 2.33 10.02 -13.38
CA ALA A 72 3.52 10.01 -14.24
C ALA A 72 3.77 8.64 -14.90
N GLY A 73 3.08 7.59 -14.49
CA GLY A 73 3.19 6.24 -15.05
C GLY A 73 4.02 5.26 -14.22
N ALA A 74 4.33 5.61 -12.98
CA ALA A 74 5.07 4.77 -12.04
C ALA A 74 4.12 4.02 -11.11
N ARG A 75 4.45 2.79 -10.71
CA ARG A 75 3.72 2.04 -9.68
C ARG A 75 4.04 2.60 -8.30
N ALA A 76 3.04 3.00 -7.54
CA ALA A 76 3.24 3.61 -6.23
C ALA A 76 2.51 2.87 -5.09
N MET A 77 3.18 2.79 -3.93
CA MET A 77 2.62 2.23 -2.70
C MET A 77 2.83 3.15 -1.51
N THR A 78 1.99 2.98 -0.50
CA THR A 78 2.13 3.65 0.80
C THR A 78 1.61 2.77 1.93
N ALA A 79 1.85 3.19 3.19
CA ALA A 79 1.30 2.55 4.38
C ALA A 79 0.89 3.63 5.39
N THR A 80 -0.24 3.41 6.07
CA THR A 80 -0.76 4.35 7.08
C THR A 80 -1.71 3.68 8.08
N SER A 81 -2.26 4.47 8.99
CA SER A 81 -3.22 4.09 10.03
C SER A 81 -4.10 5.26 10.41
N ALA A 82 -5.31 5.01 10.90
CA ALA A 82 -6.15 5.93 11.66
C ALA A 82 -6.16 7.41 11.20
N ASN A 83 -5.60 8.28 12.04
CA ASN A 83 -5.53 9.72 11.76
C ASN A 83 -4.69 10.06 10.52
N GLY A 84 -3.70 9.23 10.18
CA GLY A 84 -2.96 9.37 8.93
C GLY A 84 -3.86 9.18 7.72
N LEU A 85 -4.73 8.16 7.74
CA LEU A 85 -5.73 7.97 6.69
C LEU A 85 -6.71 9.15 6.63
N SER A 86 -7.17 9.62 7.79
CA SER A 86 -8.05 10.81 7.86
C SER A 86 -7.36 12.07 7.30
N PHE A 87 -6.05 12.20 7.49
CA PHE A 87 -5.28 13.33 6.95
C PHE A 87 -5.07 13.24 5.43
N MET A 88 -5.19 12.05 4.85
CA MET A 88 -5.18 11.83 3.39
C MET A 88 -6.57 12.04 2.74
N TRP A 89 -7.61 12.34 3.50
CA TRP A 89 -9.01 12.18 3.09
C TRP A 89 -9.34 12.77 1.72
N GLU A 90 -8.99 14.02 1.45
CA GLU A 90 -9.27 14.63 0.13
C GLU A 90 -8.49 13.97 -1.00
N MET A 91 -7.25 13.53 -0.70
CA MET A 91 -6.38 12.91 -1.69
C MET A 91 -6.87 11.52 -2.11
N LEU A 92 -7.61 10.82 -1.24
CA LEU A 92 -8.23 9.54 -1.58
C LEU A 92 -9.25 9.67 -2.70
N TYR A 93 -10.08 10.71 -2.65
CA TYR A 93 -11.06 11.01 -3.72
C TYR A 93 -10.36 11.41 -5.02
N ILE A 94 -9.25 12.14 -4.95
CA ILE A 94 -8.46 12.50 -6.12
C ILE A 94 -7.88 11.24 -6.77
N ALA A 95 -7.30 10.33 -5.98
CA ALA A 95 -6.72 9.09 -6.48
C ALA A 95 -7.76 8.23 -7.21
N SER A 96 -8.93 8.00 -6.59
CA SER A 96 -10.01 7.20 -7.18
C SER A 96 -10.65 7.89 -8.38
N GLY A 97 -10.92 9.20 -8.29
CA GLY A 97 -11.49 9.99 -9.38
C GLY A 97 -10.58 10.08 -10.59
N SER A 98 -9.27 10.09 -10.37
CA SER A 98 -8.25 10.07 -11.43
C SER A 98 -7.86 8.65 -11.89
N ARG A 99 -8.51 7.63 -11.36
CA ARG A 99 -8.30 6.20 -11.73
C ARG A 99 -6.85 5.75 -11.58
N LEU A 100 -6.20 6.16 -10.49
CA LEU A 100 -4.82 5.83 -10.19
C LEU A 100 -4.76 4.61 -9.26
N PRO A 101 -4.22 3.47 -9.71
CA PRO A 101 -4.29 2.18 -9.00
C PRO A 101 -3.28 2.06 -7.86
N ILE A 102 -3.17 3.07 -7.01
CA ILE A 102 -2.30 3.09 -5.84
C ILE A 102 -2.69 1.95 -4.88
N VAL A 103 -1.71 1.20 -4.38
CA VAL A 103 -1.93 0.19 -3.34
C VAL A 103 -1.43 0.69 -1.99
N MET A 104 -2.29 0.60 -0.98
CA MET A 104 -2.00 1.03 0.38
C MET A 104 -2.09 -0.15 1.36
N SER A 105 -1.08 -0.32 2.21
CA SER A 105 -1.20 -1.15 3.41
C SER A 105 -1.79 -0.31 4.55
N LEU A 106 -2.99 -0.65 4.99
CA LEU A 106 -3.70 0.06 6.07
C LEU A 106 -3.72 -0.81 7.33
N VAL A 107 -3.05 -0.33 8.38
CA VAL A 107 -3.09 -0.98 9.69
C VAL A 107 -4.16 -0.31 10.55
N ASN A 108 -5.31 -0.96 10.67
CA ASN A 108 -6.52 -0.38 11.25
C ASN A 108 -6.36 -0.01 12.72
N ARG A 109 -6.74 1.20 13.06
CA ARG A 109 -6.74 1.77 14.39
C ARG A 109 -7.86 2.79 14.51
N ALA A 110 -8.40 2.96 15.73
CA ALA A 110 -9.38 3.99 16.00
C ALA A 110 -8.89 5.39 15.61
N VAL A 111 -9.74 6.16 14.96
CA VAL A 111 -9.54 7.60 14.79
C VAL A 111 -9.66 8.27 16.14
N SER A 112 -8.72 9.17 16.45
CA SER A 112 -8.61 9.80 17.78
C SER A 112 -9.87 10.49 18.25
N GLY A 113 -10.18 10.22 19.54
CA GLY A 113 -11.20 10.82 20.32
C GLY A 113 -12.14 9.82 21.02
N PRO A 114 -11.66 8.93 21.92
CA PRO A 114 -10.31 8.77 22.50
C PRO A 114 -9.36 7.96 21.60
N LEU A 115 -8.07 8.14 21.80
CA LEU A 115 -7.05 7.33 21.13
C LEU A 115 -7.11 5.88 21.64
N ASN A 116 -7.20 4.94 20.70
CA ASN A 116 -7.01 3.52 20.96
C ASN A 116 -6.12 2.95 19.87
N ILE A 117 -4.97 2.40 20.24
CA ILE A 117 -3.98 1.88 19.29
C ILE A 117 -4.28 0.44 18.82
N HIS A 118 -5.18 -0.27 19.52
CA HIS A 118 -5.64 -1.58 19.08
C HIS A 118 -6.61 -1.45 17.92
N ASN A 119 -6.91 -2.57 17.29
CA ASN A 119 -7.79 -2.63 16.15
C ASN A 119 -9.12 -1.90 16.35
N ASP A 120 -9.47 -1.11 15.37
CA ASP A 120 -10.77 -0.49 15.18
C ASP A 120 -10.89 -0.08 13.70
N HIS A 121 -12.03 -0.32 13.10
CA HIS A 121 -12.24 -0.04 11.67
C HIS A 121 -12.82 1.34 11.38
N SER A 122 -12.88 2.24 12.37
CA SER A 122 -13.43 3.60 12.16
C SER A 122 -12.63 4.39 11.12
N ASP A 123 -11.33 4.12 10.98
CA ASP A 123 -10.49 4.71 9.95
C ASP A 123 -10.93 4.28 8.54
N ALA A 124 -10.94 2.98 8.24
CA ALA A 124 -11.37 2.46 6.95
C ALA A 124 -12.84 2.82 6.66
N MET A 125 -13.73 2.66 7.64
CA MET A 125 -15.15 2.99 7.48
C MET A 125 -15.39 4.49 7.29
N GLY A 126 -14.54 5.35 7.83
CA GLY A 126 -14.60 6.80 7.62
C GLY A 126 -14.33 7.21 6.16
N VAL A 127 -13.67 6.37 5.38
CA VAL A 127 -13.32 6.62 3.98
C VAL A 127 -13.98 5.65 2.99
N ARG A 128 -14.96 4.87 3.43
CA ARG A 128 -15.64 3.85 2.62
C ARG A 128 -16.24 4.39 1.31
N ASP A 129 -16.61 5.66 1.28
CA ASP A 129 -17.22 6.31 0.12
C ASP A 129 -16.19 6.98 -0.81
N ALA A 130 -14.87 6.85 -0.49
CA ALA A 130 -13.80 7.48 -1.26
C ALA A 130 -13.47 6.77 -2.60
N GLY A 131 -14.18 5.71 -2.96
CA GLY A 131 -13.99 5.00 -4.23
C GLY A 131 -12.78 4.05 -4.25
N TRP A 132 -12.28 3.66 -3.07
CA TRP A 132 -11.22 2.68 -2.92
C TRP A 132 -11.79 1.27 -2.72
N ILE A 133 -11.13 0.29 -3.31
CA ILE A 133 -11.37 -1.12 -2.99
C ILE A 133 -10.73 -1.40 -1.61
N MET A 134 -11.43 -2.12 -0.75
CA MET A 134 -10.95 -2.49 0.58
C MET A 134 -10.93 -4.00 0.73
N LEU A 135 -9.75 -4.56 0.99
CA LEU A 135 -9.57 -5.98 1.33
C LEU A 135 -9.18 -6.07 2.81
N PHE A 136 -9.95 -6.81 3.59
CA PHE A 136 -9.68 -7.02 5.01
C PHE A 136 -9.03 -8.38 5.22
N SER A 137 -7.87 -8.39 5.86
CA SER A 137 -7.07 -9.59 6.13
C SER A 137 -7.30 -10.05 7.57
N GLU A 138 -7.57 -11.35 7.76
CA GLU A 138 -7.82 -11.95 9.07
C GLU A 138 -6.55 -12.37 9.81
N ASN A 139 -5.44 -12.55 9.08
CA ASN A 139 -4.17 -13.05 9.60
C ASN A 139 -2.98 -12.52 8.78
N ASN A 140 -1.76 -12.82 9.22
CA ASN A 140 -0.55 -12.31 8.59
C ASN A 140 -0.33 -12.90 7.18
N GLN A 141 -0.75 -14.14 6.94
CA GLN A 141 -0.67 -14.75 5.61
C GLN A 141 -1.57 -14.00 4.62
N GLU A 142 -2.79 -13.68 5.01
CA GLU A 142 -3.69 -12.91 4.17
C GLU A 142 -3.22 -11.47 3.93
N ALA A 143 -2.60 -10.83 4.94
CA ALA A 143 -2.02 -9.50 4.76
C ALA A 143 -0.92 -9.51 3.66
N TYR A 144 -0.09 -10.55 3.66
CA TYR A 144 0.93 -10.77 2.63
C TYR A 144 0.31 -11.09 1.26
N ASP A 145 -0.57 -12.08 1.18
CA ASP A 145 -1.18 -12.54 -0.07
C ASP A 145 -2.03 -11.45 -0.73
N ASN A 146 -2.84 -10.74 0.08
CA ASN A 146 -3.72 -9.67 -0.41
C ASN A 146 -2.93 -8.49 -0.98
N LEU A 147 -1.76 -8.12 -0.42
CA LEU A 147 -0.91 -7.07 -0.99
C LEU A 147 -0.38 -7.45 -2.37
N ILE A 148 0.03 -8.71 -2.56
CA ILE A 148 0.48 -9.19 -3.87
C ILE A 148 -0.68 -9.20 -4.87
N MET A 149 -1.86 -9.68 -4.47
CA MET A 149 -3.05 -9.71 -5.31
C MET A 149 -3.59 -8.32 -5.64
N ALA A 150 -3.40 -7.37 -4.73
CA ALA A 150 -3.93 -6.00 -4.85
C ALA A 150 -3.55 -5.32 -6.17
N HIS A 151 -2.31 -5.49 -6.63
CA HIS A 151 -1.86 -4.90 -7.90
C HIS A 151 -2.59 -5.49 -9.11
N GLN A 152 -2.80 -6.81 -9.15
CA GLN A 152 -3.55 -7.45 -10.24
C GLN A 152 -5.02 -6.97 -10.31
N ILE A 153 -5.60 -6.62 -9.16
CA ILE A 153 -6.96 -6.10 -9.09
C ILE A 153 -6.98 -4.61 -9.46
N ALA A 154 -6.14 -3.81 -8.80
CA ALA A 154 -6.12 -2.35 -8.94
C ALA A 154 -5.71 -1.91 -10.36
N GLU A 155 -4.68 -2.54 -10.93
CA GLU A 155 -4.10 -2.22 -12.24
C GLU A 155 -4.89 -2.84 -13.42
N ASN A 156 -5.89 -3.68 -13.14
CA ASN A 156 -6.72 -4.23 -14.20
C ASN A 156 -7.41 -3.10 -14.97
N LYS A 157 -7.25 -3.08 -16.31
CA LYS A 157 -7.76 -2.02 -17.19
C LYS A 157 -9.28 -1.77 -17.07
N ASP A 158 -10.03 -2.79 -16.68
CA ASP A 158 -11.48 -2.70 -16.49
C ASP A 158 -11.85 -2.23 -15.07
N VAL A 159 -10.87 -2.12 -14.16
CA VAL A 159 -11.01 -1.67 -12.78
C VAL A 159 -10.37 -0.29 -12.60
N LEU A 160 -9.05 -0.18 -12.71
CA LEU A 160 -8.25 1.04 -12.51
C LEU A 160 -8.73 1.85 -11.29
N LEU A 161 -8.71 1.24 -10.13
CA LEU A 161 -9.08 1.88 -8.86
C LEU A 161 -8.01 1.64 -7.82
N PRO A 162 -7.76 2.63 -6.95
CA PRO A 162 -6.86 2.42 -5.84
C PRO A 162 -7.43 1.39 -4.86
N LEU A 163 -6.54 0.68 -4.16
CA LEU A 163 -6.90 -0.40 -3.28
C LEU A 163 -6.15 -0.31 -1.95
N MET A 164 -6.85 -0.51 -0.84
CA MET A 164 -6.24 -0.65 0.46
C MET A 164 -6.42 -2.09 1.00
N VAL A 165 -5.31 -2.63 1.48
CA VAL A 165 -5.27 -3.90 2.20
C VAL A 165 -5.24 -3.57 3.69
N CYS A 166 -6.32 -3.92 4.38
CA CYS A 166 -6.54 -3.65 5.78
C CYS A 166 -6.08 -4.83 6.64
N GLN A 167 -5.39 -4.56 7.73
CA GLN A 167 -5.05 -5.54 8.75
C GLN A 167 -5.26 -4.96 10.15
N ASP A 168 -5.61 -5.82 11.10
CA ASP A 168 -5.89 -5.43 12.47
C ASP A 168 -4.66 -4.86 13.19
N GLY A 169 -4.76 -3.64 13.69
CA GLY A 169 -3.71 -3.01 14.49
C GLY A 169 -3.43 -3.78 15.78
N PHE A 170 -2.16 -4.11 16.01
CA PHE A 170 -1.62 -4.94 17.09
C PHE A 170 -2.05 -6.41 17.09
N ILE A 171 -3.29 -6.76 16.70
CA ILE A 171 -3.75 -8.15 16.66
C ILE A 171 -3.03 -8.90 15.54
N THR A 172 -3.15 -8.43 14.29
CA THR A 172 -2.43 -9.00 13.14
C THR A 172 -1.07 -8.36 12.97
N SER A 173 -1.00 -7.03 13.02
CA SER A 173 0.20 -6.28 12.64
C SER A 173 1.45 -6.58 13.48
N HIS A 174 1.28 -6.96 14.76
CA HIS A 174 2.37 -7.22 15.69
C HIS A 174 2.41 -8.67 16.23
N SER A 175 1.42 -9.51 15.91
CA SER A 175 1.49 -10.94 16.25
C SER A 175 2.42 -11.66 15.26
N ILE A 176 3.20 -12.61 15.77
CA ILE A 176 4.12 -13.40 14.94
C ILE A 176 3.44 -14.71 14.54
N GLU A 177 3.35 -14.95 13.23
CA GLU A 177 2.79 -16.17 12.67
C GLU A 177 3.79 -16.85 11.74
N ASN A 178 3.56 -18.13 11.45
CA ASN A 178 4.30 -18.83 10.41
C ASN A 178 3.65 -18.50 9.06
N ILE A 179 4.43 -17.90 8.16
CA ILE A 179 3.97 -17.47 6.84
C ILE A 179 4.68 -18.28 5.77
N GLU A 180 3.96 -18.67 4.75
CA GLU A 180 4.51 -19.28 3.54
C GLU A 180 4.74 -18.19 2.49
N LEU A 181 6.00 -17.81 2.28
CA LEU A 181 6.38 -16.84 1.28
C LEU A 181 6.47 -17.48 -0.10
N ILE A 182 6.04 -16.77 -1.10
CA ILE A 182 6.23 -17.11 -2.52
C ILE A 182 7.66 -16.70 -2.93
N GLU A 183 8.29 -17.45 -3.82
CA GLU A 183 9.60 -17.08 -4.38
C GLU A 183 9.52 -15.74 -5.14
N ASP A 184 10.52 -14.89 -4.99
CA ASP A 184 10.56 -13.53 -5.55
C ASP A 184 10.24 -13.50 -7.06
N ASP A 185 10.82 -14.42 -7.82
CA ASP A 185 10.60 -14.49 -9.27
C ASP A 185 9.14 -14.80 -9.64
N LYS A 186 8.46 -15.61 -8.83
CA LYS A 186 7.03 -15.92 -9.02
C LYS A 186 6.13 -14.74 -8.68
N VAL A 187 6.47 -13.98 -7.63
CA VAL A 187 5.76 -12.75 -7.30
C VAL A 187 5.92 -11.73 -8.43
N LYS A 188 7.14 -11.54 -8.93
CA LYS A 188 7.40 -10.67 -10.08
C LYS A 188 6.65 -11.09 -11.34
N GLU A 189 6.61 -12.40 -11.63
CA GLU A 189 5.84 -12.95 -12.75
C GLU A 189 4.34 -12.69 -12.58
N PHE A 190 3.80 -12.93 -11.38
CA PHE A 190 2.39 -12.75 -11.06
C PHE A 190 1.98 -11.28 -11.13
N VAL A 191 2.71 -10.39 -10.46
CA VAL A 191 2.41 -8.95 -10.45
C VAL A 191 2.64 -8.33 -11.82
N GLY A 192 3.66 -8.78 -12.54
CA GLY A 192 4.00 -8.31 -13.88
C GLY A 192 4.53 -6.87 -13.91
N THR A 193 4.82 -6.40 -15.11
CA THR A 193 5.28 -5.02 -15.34
C THR A 193 4.09 -4.09 -15.44
N TYR A 194 4.09 -3.01 -14.65
CA TYR A 194 3.09 -1.95 -14.75
C TYR A 194 3.22 -1.22 -16.10
N LYS A 195 2.12 -1.12 -16.83
CA LYS A 195 2.07 -0.44 -18.12
C LYS A 195 0.74 0.31 -18.24
N PRO A 196 0.66 1.51 -17.64
CA PRO A 196 -0.55 2.32 -17.74
C PRO A 196 -0.81 2.73 -19.20
N GLU A 197 -2.06 2.68 -19.63
CA GLU A 197 -2.47 3.12 -20.97
C GLU A 197 -2.39 4.66 -21.09
N HIS A 198 -2.68 5.36 -19.98
CA HIS A 198 -2.71 6.82 -19.91
C HIS A 198 -1.87 7.31 -18.73
N TYR A 199 -0.87 8.13 -19.00
CA TYR A 199 -0.03 8.78 -18.00
C TYR A 199 0.55 10.09 -18.51
N LEU A 200 0.80 11.05 -17.62
CA LEU A 200 1.17 12.43 -17.97
C LEU A 200 2.49 12.55 -18.73
N LEU A 201 3.42 11.62 -18.53
CA LEU A 201 4.72 11.61 -19.24
C LEU A 201 4.66 10.87 -20.58
N ASN A 202 3.48 10.48 -21.04
CA ASN A 202 3.31 9.91 -22.38
C ASN A 202 3.53 11.00 -23.44
N HIS A 203 4.48 10.78 -24.36
CA HIS A 203 4.84 11.74 -25.40
C HIS A 203 4.03 11.58 -26.71
N ASP A 204 3.16 10.60 -26.78
CA ASP A 204 2.40 10.28 -28.02
C ASP A 204 1.17 11.18 -28.24
N GLY A 205 0.89 12.09 -27.34
CA GLY A 205 -0.19 13.07 -27.47
C GLY A 205 -0.73 13.58 -26.14
N PRO A 206 -1.75 14.47 -26.17
CA PRO A 206 -2.38 14.97 -24.95
C PRO A 206 -3.09 13.86 -24.21
N VAL A 207 -2.88 13.80 -22.88
CA VAL A 207 -3.47 12.80 -21.98
C VAL A 207 -4.41 13.50 -21.01
N ALA A 208 -5.61 12.94 -20.84
CA ALA A 208 -6.52 13.28 -19.75
C ALA A 208 -6.51 12.14 -18.71
N ILE A 209 -6.40 12.51 -17.44
CA ILE A 209 -6.48 11.59 -16.29
C ILE A 209 -7.77 11.92 -15.53
N GLY A 210 -8.62 10.91 -15.29
CA GLY A 210 -9.91 11.03 -14.61
C GLY A 210 -11.10 10.77 -15.50
#